data_091f9f5d03edae33da9401de635ae63b
#
_entry.id   091f9f5d03edae33da9401de635ae63b
#
_cell.length_a   1.000
_cell.length_b   1.000
_cell.length_c   1.000
_cell.angle_alpha   90.00
_cell.angle_beta   90.00
_cell.angle_gamma   90.00
#
_symmetry.space_group_name_H-M   'P 1'
#
loop_
_entity.id
_entity.type
_entity.pdbx_description
1 polymer ?
#
loop_
_entity_poly.entity_id
_entity_poly.type
_entity_poly.pdbx_seq_one_letter_code
_entity_poly.pdbx_strand_id
1 'polypeptide(L)'
;MRNKIILIMMIVFLISGNLSAQYIKDNDNSYKLLNLSDELLKDSLKEQKELTNSVTDKKSPGISILLSALLPGAGHFYAGRMDVGAYFLGAEAAMWLGLLGVNYYGGILRDDSRSFASVHAGLNKDGKDDDYFANVGSFLNIYQYNNDKLQSGQYDKIYDINTYFWNWDSPSNQGEFDQQRKKSERTYNLSTVFFTGLIINRLVSGISALVLTNKINSSGIKISSGFTQSPENKIDGIKLNFVKSF
;
A
#
# COMPACT_ATOMS: atom_id res chain seq x y z
N MET A 1 -10.90 8.46 -12.43
CA MET A 1 -9.66 7.86 -11.88
C MET A 1 -9.90 6.90 -10.71
N ARG A 2 -10.89 7.17 -9.85
CA ARG A 2 -11.22 6.37 -8.63
C ARG A 2 -11.43 4.87 -8.89
N ASN A 3 -12.13 4.50 -9.96
CA ASN A 3 -12.42 3.08 -10.27
C ASN A 3 -11.20 2.28 -10.78
N LYS A 4 -10.18 2.94 -11.31
CA LYS A 4 -8.94 2.26 -11.77
C LYS A 4 -8.01 1.90 -10.61
N ILE A 5 -8.00 2.68 -9.54
CA ILE A 5 -7.17 2.41 -8.35
C ILE A 5 -7.75 1.22 -7.57
N ILE A 6 -9.08 1.15 -7.44
CA ILE A 6 -9.77 0.01 -6.80
C ILE A 6 -9.54 -1.28 -7.59
N LEU A 7 -9.54 -1.21 -8.92
CA LEU A 7 -9.27 -2.36 -9.78
C LEU A 7 -7.83 -2.87 -9.64
N ILE A 8 -6.85 -1.97 -9.52
CA ILE A 8 -5.44 -2.35 -9.30
C ILE A 8 -5.26 -2.99 -7.92
N MET A 9 -5.92 -2.48 -6.88
CA MET A 9 -5.91 -3.10 -5.55
C MET A 9 -6.55 -4.50 -5.56
N MET A 10 -7.64 -4.68 -6.29
CA MET A 10 -8.30 -5.99 -6.45
C MET A 10 -7.42 -7.00 -7.20
N ILE A 11 -6.70 -6.56 -8.22
CA ILE A 11 -5.77 -7.41 -8.99
C ILE A 11 -4.58 -7.85 -8.13
N VAL A 12 -4.01 -6.98 -7.30
CA VAL A 12 -2.92 -7.33 -6.39
C VAL A 12 -3.40 -8.33 -5.32
N PHE A 13 -4.64 -8.23 -4.86
CA PHE A 13 -5.23 -9.16 -3.89
C PHE A 13 -5.57 -10.53 -4.50
N LEU A 14 -5.95 -10.58 -5.80
CA LEU A 14 -6.28 -11.83 -6.51
C LEU A 14 -5.04 -12.63 -6.92
N ILE A 15 -3.87 -12.02 -7.07
CA ILE A 15 -2.62 -12.71 -7.40
C ILE A 15 -2.06 -13.48 -6.19
N SER A 16 -2.42 -13.09 -4.95
CA SER A 16 -1.97 -13.75 -3.72
C SER A 16 -2.81 -14.98 -3.31
N GLY A 17 -3.87 -15.32 -4.04
CA GLY A 17 -4.89 -16.29 -3.60
C GLY A 17 -4.89 -17.66 -4.27
N ASN A 18 -4.04 -17.98 -5.25
CA ASN A 18 -4.11 -19.24 -5.98
C ASN A 18 -2.83 -20.09 -5.87
N LEU A 19 -2.66 -20.73 -4.73
CA LEU A 19 -1.85 -21.94 -4.60
C LEU A 19 -2.76 -23.09 -4.18
N SER A 20 -3.43 -23.67 -5.17
CA SER A 20 -4.25 -24.88 -4.96
C SER A 20 -3.36 -26.11 -5.12
N ALA A 21 -3.27 -26.90 -4.07
CA ALA A 21 -2.66 -28.20 -4.09
C ALA A 21 -3.49 -29.15 -4.97
N GLN A 22 -2.88 -29.77 -5.98
CA GLN A 22 -3.51 -30.85 -6.75
C GLN A 22 -3.30 -32.18 -6.03
N TYR A 23 -4.43 -32.81 -5.75
CA TYR A 23 -4.56 -34.15 -5.19
C TYR A 23 -4.44 -35.18 -6.33
N ILE A 24 -3.49 -36.10 -6.26
CA ILE A 24 -3.36 -37.23 -7.18
C ILE A 24 -3.92 -38.49 -6.50
N LYS A 25 -4.87 -39.11 -7.19
CA LYS A 25 -5.57 -40.33 -6.78
C LYS A 25 -4.89 -41.56 -7.37
N ASP A 26 -4.75 -42.59 -6.52
CA ASP A 26 -4.21 -43.93 -6.71
C ASP A 26 -4.58 -44.68 -8.00
N ASN A 27 -3.65 -45.51 -8.48
CA ASN A 27 -3.94 -46.94 -8.73
C ASN A 27 -2.68 -47.81 -8.86
N ASP A 28 -2.66 -48.83 -8.07
CA ASP A 28 -2.15 -50.21 -8.11
C ASP A 28 -1.04 -50.62 -9.09
N ASN A 29 0.17 -50.95 -8.51
CA ASN A 29 0.98 -52.11 -8.91
C ASN A 29 2.12 -52.35 -7.88
N SER A 30 1.87 -53.20 -6.91
CA SER A 30 2.68 -53.36 -5.70
C SER A 30 3.89 -54.29 -5.76
N TYR A 31 4.37 -54.75 -6.93
CA TYR A 31 5.48 -55.70 -7.02
C TYR A 31 6.75 -55.19 -7.78
N LYS A 32 6.72 -54.00 -8.32
CA LYS A 32 7.88 -53.35 -8.96
C LYS A 32 8.54 -52.31 -8.05
N LEU A 33 8.02 -52.13 -6.86
CA LEU A 33 8.29 -51.01 -5.96
C LEU A 33 9.54 -51.21 -5.06
N LEU A 34 9.96 -52.43 -4.80
CA LEU A 34 11.06 -52.68 -3.86
C LEU A 34 12.45 -52.41 -4.46
N ASN A 35 12.64 -52.59 -5.77
CA ASN A 35 13.91 -52.25 -6.44
C ASN A 35 13.94 -50.81 -6.95
N LEU A 36 12.76 -50.18 -7.24
CA LEU A 36 12.68 -48.77 -7.56
C LEU A 36 12.86 -47.87 -6.31
N SER A 37 12.48 -48.36 -5.12
CA SER A 37 12.61 -47.59 -3.89
C SER A 37 14.06 -47.33 -3.49
N ASP A 38 14.98 -48.27 -3.72
CA ASP A 38 16.39 -48.07 -3.40
C ASP A 38 17.11 -47.13 -4.40
N GLU A 39 16.73 -47.16 -5.65
CA GLU A 39 17.26 -46.26 -6.67
C GLU A 39 16.68 -44.84 -6.55
N LEU A 40 15.39 -44.73 -6.29
CA LEU A 40 14.70 -43.45 -6.01
C LEU A 40 15.13 -42.83 -4.67
N LEU A 41 15.41 -43.68 -3.64
CA LEU A 41 16.00 -43.21 -2.39
C LEU A 41 17.45 -42.73 -2.58
N LYS A 42 18.26 -43.37 -3.40
CA LYS A 42 19.62 -42.90 -3.72
C LYS A 42 19.60 -41.64 -4.54
N ASP A 43 18.68 -41.50 -5.51
CA ASP A 43 18.55 -40.30 -6.30
C ASP A 43 17.92 -39.14 -5.48
N SER A 44 16.92 -39.43 -4.65
CA SER A 44 16.35 -38.41 -3.75
C SER A 44 17.34 -37.98 -2.66
N LEU A 45 18.17 -38.86 -2.15
CA LEU A 45 19.28 -38.53 -1.21
C LEU A 45 20.38 -37.73 -1.89
N LYS A 46 20.64 -37.97 -3.17
CA LYS A 46 21.61 -37.22 -3.97
C LYS A 46 21.07 -35.84 -4.32
N GLU A 47 19.80 -35.75 -4.71
CA GLU A 47 19.09 -34.50 -4.97
C GLU A 47 18.91 -33.68 -3.69
N GLN A 48 18.61 -34.31 -2.54
CA GLN A 48 18.61 -33.66 -1.23
C GLN A 48 20.00 -33.17 -0.82
N LYS A 49 21.06 -33.90 -1.19
CA LYS A 49 22.44 -33.48 -0.93
C LYS A 49 22.88 -32.34 -1.81
N GLU A 50 22.40 -32.24 -3.05
CA GLU A 50 22.58 -31.08 -3.92
C GLU A 50 21.71 -29.89 -3.47
N LEU A 51 20.45 -30.10 -3.05
CA LEU A 51 19.59 -29.10 -2.46
C LEU A 51 20.14 -28.55 -1.14
N THR A 52 20.73 -29.39 -0.28
CA THR A 52 21.37 -28.92 0.96
C THR A 52 22.70 -28.19 0.69
N ASN A 53 23.37 -28.45 -0.40
CA ASN A 53 24.56 -27.68 -0.82
C ASN A 53 24.19 -26.36 -1.48
N SER A 54 22.97 -26.17 -1.99
CA SER A 54 22.48 -24.93 -2.59
C SER A 54 21.87 -23.94 -1.58
N VAL A 55 21.70 -24.32 -0.31
CA VAL A 55 21.10 -23.45 0.74
C VAL A 55 22.02 -22.30 1.20
N THR A 56 23.15 -22.08 0.55
CA THR A 56 23.92 -20.84 0.71
C THR A 56 23.71 -19.88 -0.45
N ASP A 57 22.51 -19.84 -1.04
CA ASP A 57 22.21 -18.85 -2.05
C ASP A 57 22.17 -17.46 -1.41
N LYS A 58 23.21 -16.67 -1.72
CA LYS A 58 23.25 -15.26 -1.37
C LYS A 58 22.00 -14.60 -1.95
N LYS A 59 21.22 -14.00 -1.10
CA LYS A 59 20.01 -13.28 -1.53
C LYS A 59 20.40 -12.03 -2.31
N SER A 60 19.70 -11.76 -3.41
CA SER A 60 19.98 -10.59 -4.24
C SER A 60 19.51 -9.31 -3.55
N PRO A 61 20.42 -8.36 -3.24
CA PRO A 61 20.03 -7.06 -2.66
C PRO A 61 19.15 -6.24 -3.60
N GLY A 62 19.36 -6.38 -4.93
CA GLY A 62 18.52 -5.70 -5.94
C GLY A 62 17.07 -6.20 -5.92
N ILE A 63 16.85 -7.50 -5.77
CA ILE A 63 15.49 -8.06 -5.61
C ILE A 63 14.85 -7.55 -4.32
N SER A 64 15.59 -7.47 -3.21
CA SER A 64 15.08 -6.94 -1.95
C SER A 64 14.57 -5.50 -2.08
N ILE A 65 15.29 -4.63 -2.79
CA ILE A 65 14.86 -3.26 -3.05
C ILE A 65 13.59 -3.25 -3.90
N LEU A 66 13.59 -3.98 -5.04
CA LEU A 66 12.45 -4.01 -5.96
C LEU A 66 11.18 -4.50 -5.26
N LEU A 67 11.27 -5.56 -4.47
CA LEU A 67 10.14 -6.07 -3.70
C LEU A 67 9.64 -5.03 -2.69
N SER A 68 10.54 -4.33 -1.98
CA SER A 68 10.15 -3.29 -1.02
C SER A 68 9.63 -2.02 -1.69
N ALA A 69 10.02 -1.72 -2.92
CA ALA A 69 9.46 -0.61 -3.70
C ALA A 69 8.01 -0.91 -4.14
N LEU A 70 7.70 -2.18 -4.44
CA LEU A 70 6.34 -2.60 -4.78
C LEU A 70 5.47 -2.71 -3.53
N LEU A 71 5.95 -3.39 -2.50
CA LEU A 71 5.25 -3.60 -1.24
C LEU A 71 6.24 -3.42 -0.08
N PRO A 72 6.11 -2.34 0.71
CA PRO A 72 6.99 -2.10 1.85
C PRO A 72 7.04 -3.29 2.81
N GLY A 73 8.25 -3.73 3.14
CA GLY A 73 8.46 -4.92 3.94
C GLY A 73 8.69 -6.21 3.15
N ALA A 74 8.27 -6.30 1.89
CA ALA A 74 8.42 -7.54 1.09
C ALA A 74 9.89 -7.94 0.87
N GLY A 75 10.78 -6.98 0.69
CA GLY A 75 12.22 -7.24 0.63
C GLY A 75 12.80 -7.80 1.94
N HIS A 76 12.23 -7.42 3.08
CA HIS A 76 12.60 -7.99 4.38
C HIS A 76 12.09 -9.43 4.51
N PHE A 77 10.88 -9.73 4.03
CA PHE A 77 10.36 -11.10 3.96
C PHE A 77 11.23 -11.97 3.07
N TYR A 78 11.62 -11.47 1.90
CA TYR A 78 12.58 -12.14 1.02
C TYR A 78 13.91 -12.39 1.72
N ALA A 79 14.40 -11.45 2.53
CA ALA A 79 15.61 -11.60 3.33
C ALA A 79 15.45 -12.57 4.53
N GLY A 80 14.21 -13.03 4.84
CA GLY A 80 13.92 -13.92 5.97
C GLY A 80 13.72 -13.18 7.30
N ARG A 81 13.45 -11.87 7.27
CA ARG A 81 13.24 -11.02 8.45
C ARG A 81 11.81 -10.46 8.45
N MET A 82 10.86 -11.36 8.69
CA MET A 82 9.43 -11.03 8.78
C MET A 82 9.12 -10.03 9.91
N ASP A 83 9.88 -10.09 11.00
CA ASP A 83 9.78 -9.18 12.13
C ASP A 83 9.92 -7.71 11.70
N VAL A 84 10.96 -7.40 10.92
CA VAL A 84 11.20 -6.05 10.41
C VAL A 84 10.21 -5.69 9.29
N GLY A 85 9.94 -6.63 8.38
CA GLY A 85 9.01 -6.42 7.25
C GLY A 85 7.60 -6.09 7.70
N ALA A 86 7.13 -6.68 8.80
CA ALA A 86 5.79 -6.45 9.35
C ALA A 86 5.57 -5.00 9.78
N TYR A 87 6.59 -4.30 10.31
CA TYR A 87 6.47 -2.88 10.69
C TYR A 87 6.22 -1.99 9.46
N PHE A 88 6.94 -2.21 8.37
CA PHE A 88 6.74 -1.45 7.12
C PHE A 88 5.38 -1.72 6.51
N LEU A 89 4.93 -2.98 6.53
CA LEU A 89 3.61 -3.35 6.02
C LEU A 89 2.50 -2.76 6.89
N GLY A 90 2.64 -2.79 8.21
CA GLY A 90 1.70 -2.17 9.16
C GLY A 90 1.61 -0.66 8.97
N ALA A 91 2.75 0.02 8.81
CA ALA A 91 2.80 1.45 8.51
C ALA A 91 2.12 1.79 7.17
N GLU A 92 2.35 0.99 6.12
CA GLU A 92 1.68 1.13 4.83
C GLU A 92 0.16 1.02 4.98
N ALA A 93 -0.32 0.00 5.68
CA ALA A 93 -1.75 -0.20 5.93
C ALA A 93 -2.38 0.96 6.71
N ALA A 94 -1.71 1.44 7.76
CA ALA A 94 -2.18 2.57 8.55
C ALA A 94 -2.27 3.87 7.72
N MET A 95 -1.26 4.12 6.86
CA MET A 95 -1.28 5.29 5.97
C MET A 95 -2.37 5.21 4.92
N TRP A 96 -2.65 4.02 4.34
CA TRP A 96 -3.78 3.84 3.43
C TRP A 96 -5.12 4.06 4.13
N LEU A 97 -5.32 3.53 5.34
CA LEU A 97 -6.53 3.77 6.13
C LEU A 97 -6.70 5.25 6.46
N GLY A 98 -5.61 5.93 6.84
CA GLY A 98 -5.61 7.38 7.06
C GLY A 98 -6.00 8.15 5.81
N LEU A 99 -5.38 7.83 4.65
CA LEU A 99 -5.68 8.47 3.37
C LEU A 99 -7.15 8.32 2.96
N LEU A 100 -7.70 7.11 3.09
CA LEU A 100 -9.11 6.84 2.80
C LEU A 100 -10.02 7.57 3.78
N GLY A 101 -9.68 7.56 5.06
CA GLY A 101 -10.45 8.22 6.12
C GLY A 101 -10.55 9.72 5.94
N VAL A 102 -9.42 10.41 5.67
CA VAL A 102 -9.44 11.87 5.47
C VAL A 102 -10.17 12.28 4.18
N ASN A 103 -10.06 11.49 3.11
CA ASN A 103 -10.81 11.76 1.88
C ASN A 103 -12.32 11.56 2.07
N TYR A 104 -12.73 10.50 2.77
CA TYR A 104 -14.13 10.25 3.06
C TYR A 104 -14.71 11.34 3.97
N TYR A 105 -14.03 11.65 5.07
CA TYR A 105 -14.48 12.67 6.02
C TYR A 105 -14.46 14.07 5.40
N GLY A 106 -13.43 14.41 4.62
CA GLY A 106 -13.38 15.65 3.87
C GLY A 106 -14.54 15.81 2.89
N GLY A 107 -14.98 14.71 2.26
CA GLY A 107 -16.17 14.66 1.41
C GLY A 107 -17.45 15.03 2.16
N ILE A 108 -17.67 14.42 3.33
CA ILE A 108 -18.83 14.76 4.18
C ILE A 108 -18.83 16.24 4.53
N LEU A 109 -17.71 16.77 5.03
CA LEU A 109 -17.61 18.19 5.40
C LEU A 109 -17.87 19.12 4.21
N ARG A 110 -17.43 18.73 3.00
CA ARG A 110 -17.70 19.48 1.77
C ARG A 110 -19.19 19.51 1.45
N ASP A 111 -19.83 18.35 1.47
CA ASP A 111 -21.24 18.22 1.14
C ASP A 111 -22.14 18.93 2.16
N ASP A 112 -21.77 18.90 3.43
CA ASP A 112 -22.45 19.61 4.51
C ASP A 112 -22.32 21.12 4.29
N SER A 113 -21.13 21.65 4.02
CA SER A 113 -20.92 23.08 3.78
C SER A 113 -21.68 23.56 2.55
N ARG A 114 -21.68 22.80 1.45
CA ARG A 114 -22.43 23.16 0.23
C ARG A 114 -23.93 23.13 0.44
N SER A 115 -24.42 22.21 1.25
CA SER A 115 -25.83 22.14 1.62
C SER A 115 -26.24 23.32 2.50
N PHE A 116 -25.39 23.71 3.45
CA PHE A 116 -25.56 24.91 4.25
C PHE A 116 -25.65 26.16 3.36
N ALA A 117 -24.77 26.32 2.38
CA ALA A 117 -24.79 27.43 1.45
C ALA A 117 -26.04 27.43 0.55
N SER A 118 -26.54 26.26 0.16
CA SER A 118 -27.80 26.18 -0.61
C SER A 118 -28.99 26.71 0.19
N VAL A 119 -29.02 26.46 1.50
CA VAL A 119 -30.12 26.93 2.38
C VAL A 119 -30.01 28.43 2.67
N HIS A 120 -28.79 28.92 2.99
CA HIS A 120 -28.57 30.27 3.50
C HIS A 120 -28.18 31.32 2.44
N ALA A 121 -27.72 30.85 1.26
CA ALA A 121 -27.38 31.72 0.14
C ALA A 121 -28.26 31.50 -1.11
N GLY A 122 -29.18 30.54 -1.06
CA GLY A 122 -30.08 30.23 -2.17
C GLY A 122 -29.40 29.73 -3.44
N LEU A 123 -28.18 29.17 -3.33
CA LEU A 123 -27.44 28.72 -4.48
C LEU A 123 -27.82 27.28 -4.91
N ASN A 124 -27.65 27.00 -6.20
CA ASN A 124 -27.61 25.60 -6.69
C ASN A 124 -26.18 25.08 -6.63
N LYS A 125 -25.97 23.99 -5.88
CA LYS A 125 -24.65 23.38 -5.68
C LYS A 125 -24.21 22.49 -6.82
N ASP A 126 -25.11 22.07 -7.71
CA ASP A 126 -24.83 21.08 -8.73
C ASP A 126 -23.97 21.65 -9.86
N GLY A 127 -22.96 20.91 -10.27
CA GLY A 127 -22.06 21.28 -11.38
C GLY A 127 -21.15 22.48 -11.10
N LYS A 128 -21.01 22.91 -9.83
CA LYS A 128 -20.12 24.00 -9.43
C LYS A 128 -18.78 23.43 -8.92
N ASP A 129 -17.70 24.14 -9.25
CA ASP A 129 -16.34 23.82 -8.84
C ASP A 129 -15.97 24.39 -7.48
N ASP A 130 -14.79 24.01 -6.98
CA ASP A 130 -14.30 24.49 -5.68
C ASP A 130 -13.99 25.99 -5.70
N ASP A 131 -13.59 26.56 -6.86
CA ASP A 131 -13.33 27.99 -7.01
C ASP A 131 -14.60 28.84 -6.85
N TYR A 132 -15.73 28.34 -7.40
CA TYR A 132 -17.02 28.98 -7.17
C TYR A 132 -17.35 29.03 -5.68
N PHE A 133 -17.22 27.92 -4.96
CA PHE A 133 -17.52 27.90 -3.51
C PHE A 133 -16.52 28.74 -2.68
N ALA A 134 -15.28 28.91 -3.13
CA ALA A 134 -14.35 29.85 -2.51
C ALA A 134 -14.82 31.30 -2.68
N ASN A 135 -15.34 31.65 -3.85
CA ASN A 135 -15.91 32.99 -4.10
C ASN A 135 -17.19 33.21 -3.31
N VAL A 136 -18.09 32.21 -3.22
CA VAL A 136 -19.28 32.26 -2.37
C VAL A 136 -18.93 32.52 -0.90
N GLY A 137 -17.85 31.96 -0.39
CA GLY A 137 -17.38 32.22 0.98
C GLY A 137 -16.73 33.59 1.16
N SER A 138 -16.28 34.23 0.08
CA SER A 138 -15.54 35.48 0.13
C SER A 138 -16.43 36.73 -0.09
N PHE A 139 -17.57 36.59 -0.74
CA PHE A 139 -18.45 37.69 -1.11
C PHE A 139 -19.89 37.43 -0.64
N LEU A 140 -20.57 38.45 -0.13
CA LEU A 140 -21.95 38.32 0.37
C LEU A 140 -22.94 37.93 -0.73
N ASN A 141 -22.69 38.35 -1.97
CA ASN A 141 -23.55 38.01 -3.10
C ASN A 141 -22.79 38.10 -4.41
N ILE A 142 -23.38 37.53 -5.47
CA ILE A 142 -22.83 37.52 -6.81
C ILE A 142 -22.62 38.92 -7.39
N TYR A 143 -23.43 39.87 -7.03
CA TYR A 143 -23.33 41.26 -7.54
C TYR A 143 -22.05 41.92 -7.01
N GLN A 144 -21.76 41.74 -5.72
CA GLN A 144 -20.54 42.26 -5.11
C GLN A 144 -19.29 41.60 -5.77
N TYR A 145 -19.33 40.30 -6.00
CA TYR A 145 -18.24 39.58 -6.69
C TYR A 145 -18.04 40.11 -8.13
N ASN A 146 -19.12 40.16 -8.93
CA ASN A 146 -19.03 40.62 -10.31
C ASN A 146 -18.56 42.08 -10.41
N ASN A 147 -18.97 42.94 -9.48
CA ASN A 147 -18.51 44.32 -9.41
C ASN A 147 -17.00 44.39 -9.09
N ASP A 148 -16.49 43.55 -8.16
CA ASP A 148 -15.06 43.46 -7.87
C ASP A 148 -14.27 43.06 -9.11
N LYS A 149 -14.76 42.06 -9.88
CA LYS A 149 -14.12 41.62 -11.11
C LYS A 149 -14.14 42.67 -12.22
N LEU A 150 -15.25 43.42 -12.35
CA LEU A 150 -15.34 44.55 -13.28
C LEU A 150 -14.32 45.63 -12.94
N GLN A 151 -14.24 46.02 -11.67
CA GLN A 151 -13.31 47.07 -11.21
C GLN A 151 -11.82 46.65 -11.35
N SER A 152 -11.54 45.33 -11.23
CA SER A 152 -10.23 44.76 -11.39
C SER A 152 -9.83 44.44 -12.84
N GLY A 153 -10.73 44.69 -13.81
CA GLY A 153 -10.50 44.39 -15.23
C GLY A 153 -10.48 42.87 -15.56
N GLN A 154 -11.00 42.03 -14.65
CA GLN A 154 -11.05 40.57 -14.81
C GLN A 154 -12.39 40.15 -15.43
N TYR A 155 -12.65 40.57 -16.65
CA TYR A 155 -13.94 40.37 -17.33
C TYR A 155 -14.25 38.90 -17.63
N ASP A 156 -13.23 38.08 -17.80
CA ASP A 156 -13.29 36.64 -18.04
C ASP A 156 -13.76 35.86 -16.80
N LYS A 157 -13.72 36.47 -15.61
CA LYS A 157 -14.12 35.87 -14.35
C LYS A 157 -15.50 36.25 -13.86
N ILE A 158 -16.22 37.05 -14.64
CA ILE A 158 -17.58 37.47 -14.28
C ILE A 158 -18.52 36.29 -14.43
N TYR A 159 -19.28 36.02 -13.35
CA TYR A 159 -20.28 34.95 -13.35
C TYR A 159 -21.59 35.39 -13.97
N ASP A 160 -22.20 34.52 -14.78
CA ASP A 160 -23.60 34.65 -15.19
C ASP A 160 -24.51 34.48 -13.99
N ILE A 161 -25.35 35.51 -13.76
CA ILE A 161 -26.22 35.60 -12.58
C ILE A 161 -27.23 34.47 -12.56
N ASN A 162 -27.77 34.04 -13.71
CA ASN A 162 -28.79 32.99 -13.74
C ASN A 162 -28.20 31.61 -13.39
N THR A 163 -26.94 31.36 -13.74
CA THR A 163 -26.28 30.06 -13.54
C THR A 163 -25.56 29.97 -12.20
N TYR A 164 -24.95 31.10 -11.77
CA TYR A 164 -24.05 31.14 -10.60
C TYR A 164 -24.59 32.00 -9.47
N PHE A 165 -25.91 32.13 -9.32
CA PHE A 165 -26.53 32.93 -8.30
C PHE A 165 -26.18 32.53 -6.88
N TRP A 166 -25.89 33.49 -6.02
CA TRP A 166 -25.91 33.37 -4.55
C TRP A 166 -26.18 34.74 -3.92
N ASN A 167 -26.84 34.74 -2.78
CA ASN A 167 -27.05 35.92 -1.94
C ASN A 167 -27.26 35.48 -0.49
N TRP A 168 -26.26 35.69 0.33
CA TRP A 168 -26.30 35.30 1.74
C TRP A 168 -27.39 36.05 2.50
N ASP A 169 -28.16 35.33 3.32
CA ASP A 169 -29.16 35.89 4.23
C ASP A 169 -28.52 36.70 5.38
N SER A 170 -27.29 36.37 5.79
CA SER A 170 -26.52 37.12 6.76
C SER A 170 -25.01 36.99 6.59
N PRO A 171 -24.22 38.00 7.01
CA PRO A 171 -22.75 37.88 7.06
C PRO A 171 -22.27 36.79 8.03
N SER A 172 -23.04 36.48 9.07
CA SER A 172 -22.73 35.41 10.02
C SER A 172 -22.75 34.04 9.33
N ASN A 173 -23.78 33.75 8.54
CA ASN A 173 -23.94 32.51 7.80
C ASN A 173 -22.87 32.35 6.70
N GLN A 174 -22.50 33.44 6.02
CA GLN A 174 -21.35 33.45 5.13
C GLN A 174 -20.07 33.05 5.87
N GLY A 175 -19.81 33.64 7.05
CA GLY A 175 -18.60 33.32 7.85
C GLY A 175 -18.59 31.88 8.35
N GLU A 176 -19.75 31.34 8.74
CA GLU A 176 -19.90 29.96 9.15
C GLU A 176 -19.61 29.00 7.99
N PHE A 177 -20.19 29.25 6.83
CA PHE A 177 -19.89 28.50 5.61
C PHE A 177 -18.39 28.49 5.27
N ASP A 178 -17.75 29.66 5.29
CA ASP A 178 -16.33 29.77 4.96
C ASP A 178 -15.45 28.97 5.93
N GLN A 179 -15.82 28.93 7.22
CA GLN A 179 -15.14 28.07 8.20
C GLN A 179 -15.37 26.60 7.92
N GLN A 180 -16.60 26.17 7.61
CA GLN A 180 -16.90 24.77 7.27
C GLN A 180 -16.16 24.35 5.99
N ARG A 181 -16.17 25.18 4.95
CA ARG A 181 -15.45 24.95 3.70
C ARG A 181 -13.95 24.79 3.94
N LYS A 182 -13.34 25.74 4.67
CA LYS A 182 -11.91 25.68 5.02
C LYS A 182 -11.55 24.45 5.87
N LYS A 183 -12.46 24.00 6.73
CA LYS A 183 -12.28 22.76 7.50
C LYS A 183 -12.23 21.55 6.56
N SER A 184 -13.12 21.48 5.57
CA SER A 184 -13.09 20.43 4.53
C SER A 184 -11.77 20.45 3.76
N GLU A 185 -11.35 21.62 3.27
CA GLU A 185 -10.08 21.77 2.53
C GLU A 185 -8.86 21.35 3.35
N ARG A 186 -8.79 21.75 4.62
CA ARG A 186 -7.72 21.30 5.53
C ARG A 186 -7.70 19.79 5.71
N THR A 187 -8.88 19.18 5.79
CA THR A 187 -9.01 17.71 5.88
C THR A 187 -8.51 17.05 4.61
N TYR A 188 -8.85 17.56 3.43
CA TYR A 188 -8.31 17.05 2.17
C TYR A 188 -6.78 17.23 2.06
N ASN A 189 -6.25 18.36 2.55
CA ASN A 189 -4.81 18.61 2.54
C ASN A 189 -4.02 17.61 3.39
N LEU A 190 -4.64 17.00 4.42
CA LEU A 190 -4.02 15.89 5.16
C LEU A 190 -3.78 14.66 4.28
N SER A 191 -4.51 14.48 3.18
CA SER A 191 -4.27 13.39 2.24
C SER A 191 -2.85 13.45 1.64
N THR A 192 -2.33 14.66 1.41
CA THR A 192 -0.96 14.87 0.93
C THR A 192 0.07 14.36 1.95
N VAL A 193 -0.18 14.53 3.25
CA VAL A 193 0.71 14.02 4.31
C VAL A 193 0.75 12.50 4.28
N PHE A 194 -0.40 11.83 4.20
CA PHE A 194 -0.47 10.37 4.11
C PHE A 194 0.18 9.86 2.82
N PHE A 195 -0.10 10.51 1.68
CA PHE A 195 0.50 10.12 0.40
C PHE A 195 2.02 10.27 0.41
N THR A 196 2.55 11.37 0.96
CA THR A 196 3.98 11.58 1.14
C THR A 196 4.57 10.51 2.07
N GLY A 197 3.87 10.18 3.16
CA GLY A 197 4.25 9.11 4.07
C GLY A 197 4.38 7.75 3.37
N LEU A 198 3.45 7.40 2.47
CA LEU A 198 3.51 6.17 1.66
C LEU A 198 4.78 6.11 0.80
N ILE A 199 5.16 7.24 0.17
CA ILE A 199 6.38 7.31 -0.65
C ILE A 199 7.61 7.13 0.23
N ILE A 200 7.68 7.84 1.34
CA ILE A 200 8.81 7.75 2.29
C ILE A 200 8.93 6.33 2.84
N ASN A 201 7.82 5.70 3.24
CA ASN A 201 7.80 4.32 3.74
C ASN A 201 8.41 3.35 2.73
N ARG A 202 8.11 3.49 1.44
CA ARG A 202 8.67 2.66 0.36
C ARG A 202 10.17 2.85 0.19
N LEU A 203 10.62 4.09 0.20
CA LEU A 203 12.05 4.42 0.08
C LEU A 203 12.85 3.88 1.27
N VAL A 204 12.37 4.14 2.50
CA VAL A 204 13.03 3.65 3.71
C VAL A 204 13.03 2.13 3.79
N SER A 205 11.90 1.49 3.43
CA SER A 205 11.80 0.04 3.37
C SER A 205 12.77 -0.55 2.35
N GLY A 206 12.91 0.04 1.16
CA GLY A 206 13.84 -0.41 0.13
C GLY A 206 15.30 -0.34 0.60
N ILE A 207 15.70 0.80 1.15
CA ILE A 207 17.06 1.01 1.69
C ILE A 207 17.33 0.04 2.85
N SER A 208 16.38 -0.09 3.76
CA SER A 208 16.50 -1.01 4.91
C SER A 208 16.64 -2.47 4.47
N ALA A 209 15.85 -2.90 3.48
CA ALA A 209 15.92 -4.25 2.91
C ALA A 209 17.27 -4.50 2.22
N LEU A 210 17.82 -3.52 1.49
CA LEU A 210 19.15 -3.57 0.89
C LEU A 210 20.23 -3.82 1.94
N VAL A 211 20.28 -2.96 2.97
CA VAL A 211 21.27 -3.02 4.05
C VAL A 211 21.18 -4.35 4.78
N LEU A 212 19.96 -4.79 5.08
CA LEU A 212 19.69 -6.05 5.76
C LEU A 212 20.18 -7.25 4.94
N THR A 213 19.85 -7.28 3.64
CA THR A 213 20.25 -8.38 2.73
C THR A 213 21.77 -8.45 2.59
N ASN A 214 22.44 -7.31 2.45
CA ASN A 214 23.90 -7.25 2.44
C ASN A 214 24.50 -7.75 3.75
N LYS A 215 23.94 -7.36 4.89
CA LYS A 215 24.37 -7.83 6.21
C LYS A 215 24.22 -9.34 6.37
N ILE A 216 23.10 -9.91 5.93
CA ILE A 216 22.85 -11.36 5.96
C ILE A 216 23.85 -12.09 5.05
N ASN A 217 24.08 -11.59 3.85
CA ASN A 217 25.03 -12.17 2.92
C ASN A 217 26.49 -12.14 3.42
N SER A 218 26.84 -11.13 4.23
CA SER A 218 28.20 -10.95 4.78
C SER A 218 28.38 -11.63 6.14
N SER A 219 27.32 -11.93 6.87
CA SER A 219 27.44 -12.50 8.22
C SER A 219 27.87 -13.97 8.26
N GLY A 220 28.07 -14.62 7.13
CA GLY A 220 28.76 -15.91 7.03
C GLY A 220 28.27 -17.06 7.90
N ILE A 221 27.03 -16.98 8.44
CA ILE A 221 26.45 -18.08 9.21
C ILE A 221 25.98 -19.14 8.23
N LYS A 222 26.73 -20.22 8.12
CA LYS A 222 26.31 -21.41 7.38
C LYS A 222 25.57 -22.32 8.36
N ILE A 223 24.30 -22.54 8.12
CA ILE A 223 23.50 -23.54 8.82
C ILE A 223 23.38 -24.71 7.86
N SER A 224 23.90 -25.86 8.24
CA SER A 224 23.67 -27.11 7.51
C SER A 224 23.01 -28.13 8.43
N SER A 225 21.99 -28.79 7.94
CA SER A 225 21.35 -29.91 8.61
C SER A 225 21.73 -31.21 7.88
N GLY A 226 21.91 -32.29 8.61
CA GLY A 226 22.17 -33.59 8.07
C GLY A 226 21.64 -34.66 9.02
N PHE A 227 21.45 -35.86 8.49
CA PHE A 227 21.13 -37.02 9.31
C PHE A 227 22.41 -37.70 9.75
N THR A 228 22.45 -38.14 11.00
CA THR A 228 23.48 -39.05 11.47
C THR A 228 23.04 -40.48 11.21
N GLN A 229 23.98 -41.30 10.71
CA GLN A 229 23.75 -42.71 10.46
C GLN A 229 24.60 -43.53 11.40
N SER A 230 24.00 -44.57 11.99
CA SER A 230 24.73 -45.57 12.76
C SER A 230 25.58 -46.46 11.83
N PRO A 231 26.57 -47.20 12.35
CA PRO A 231 27.35 -48.17 11.57
C PRO A 231 26.51 -49.23 10.84
N GLU A 232 25.26 -49.40 11.27
CA GLU A 232 24.27 -50.31 10.67
C GLU A 232 23.44 -49.66 9.54
N ASN A 233 23.83 -48.48 9.06
CA ASN A 233 23.13 -47.72 8.00
C ASN A 233 21.71 -47.26 8.37
N LYS A 234 21.37 -47.19 9.65
CA LYS A 234 20.11 -46.65 10.15
C LYS A 234 20.29 -45.18 10.53
N ILE A 235 19.30 -44.35 10.21
CA ILE A 235 19.26 -42.95 10.67
C ILE A 235 19.02 -42.97 12.19
N ASP A 236 19.98 -42.45 12.96
CA ASP A 236 19.94 -42.41 14.41
C ASP A 236 19.81 -40.99 15.00
N GLY A 237 19.87 -39.98 14.15
CA GLY A 237 19.68 -38.60 14.62
C GLY A 237 19.73 -37.53 13.52
N ILE A 238 19.52 -36.29 13.94
CA ILE A 238 19.62 -35.08 13.10
C ILE A 238 20.80 -34.25 13.63
N LYS A 239 21.74 -33.93 12.76
CA LYS A 239 22.86 -33.04 13.08
C LYS A 239 22.61 -31.65 12.50
N LEU A 240 22.64 -30.63 13.35
CA LEU A 240 22.61 -29.22 12.95
C LEU A 240 24.02 -28.64 13.14
N ASN A 241 24.61 -28.17 12.05
CA ASN A 241 25.91 -27.51 12.09
C ASN A 241 25.71 -26.01 11.91
N PHE A 242 26.27 -25.24 12.82
CA PHE A 242 26.32 -23.79 12.76
C PHE A 242 27.77 -23.39 12.57
N VAL A 243 28.11 -22.84 11.41
CA VAL A 243 29.45 -22.31 11.13
C VAL A 243 29.33 -20.80 10.96
N LYS A 244 29.99 -20.05 11.85
CA LYS A 244 30.12 -18.60 11.76
C LYS A 244 31.56 -18.31 11.34
N SER A 245 31.74 -17.70 10.15
CA SER A 245 33.03 -17.09 9.79
C SER A 245 33.08 -15.67 10.35
N PHE A 246 34.16 -15.37 11.05
CA PHE A 246 34.43 -14.05 11.62
C PHE A 246 35.22 -13.23 10.62
#